data_5807264cce58a1714657f5bd503da044
#
_entry.id   5807264cce58a1714657f5bd503da044
#
_cell.length_a   1.000
_cell.length_b   1.000
_cell.length_c   1.000
_cell.angle_alpha   90.00
_cell.angle_beta   90.00
_cell.angle_gamma   90.00
#
_symmetry.space_group_name_H-M   'P 1'
#
loop_
_entity.id
_entity.type
_entity.pdbx_description
1 polymer ?
#
loop_
_entity_poly.entity_id
_entity_poly.type
_entity_poly.pdbx_seq_one_letter_code
_entity_poly.pdbx_strand_id
1 'polypeptide(L)'
;MLLQKIYIKGYRNFKEVTVNLNKNSLVIGANDVGKTNLIHAMRLLLDKGFSDYDFELNDSDFYAYEDTQEVIIRIYFTDVTDECVIARMPGKYSDAGEMVIQYKAAKEKGKVNYHFYCGKSDNETDLTEIEGPWYRRFLNLKYISSRRDFWGYINKSKNMLLNQAKDNRESEIIEQDDALYDDIAEKLQYVDKKNSRVVVCKECYRSSE
;
A
#
# COMPACT_ATOMS: atom_id res chain seq x y z
N MET A 1 -14.39 4.48 -9.02
CA MET A 1 -14.40 3.37 -8.05
C MET A 1 -14.41 3.91 -6.64
N LEU A 2 -15.28 3.38 -5.77
CA LEU A 2 -15.43 3.82 -4.37
C LEU A 2 -15.33 2.62 -3.44
N LEU A 3 -14.66 2.78 -2.28
CA LEU A 3 -14.66 1.81 -1.21
C LEU A 3 -15.95 2.01 -0.39
N GLN A 4 -16.84 1.03 -0.41
CA GLN A 4 -18.17 1.13 0.16
C GLN A 4 -18.23 0.67 1.61
N LYS A 5 -17.66 -0.50 1.91
CA LYS A 5 -17.64 -1.08 3.25
C LYS A 5 -16.46 -2.02 3.43
N ILE A 6 -16.13 -2.26 4.70
CA ILE A 6 -15.22 -3.32 5.12
C ILE A 6 -15.94 -4.24 6.10
N TYR A 7 -15.80 -5.53 5.90
CA TYR A 7 -16.25 -6.58 6.82
C TYR A 7 -15.03 -7.24 7.46
N ILE A 8 -15.05 -7.41 8.76
CA ILE A 8 -13.98 -8.01 9.54
C ILE A 8 -14.58 -9.03 10.50
N LYS A 9 -14.08 -10.26 10.49
CA LYS A 9 -14.46 -11.34 11.40
C LYS A 9 -13.22 -11.98 12.00
N GLY A 10 -13.23 -12.19 13.30
CA GLY A 10 -12.20 -12.92 14.03
C GLY A 10 -10.85 -12.24 14.15
N TYR A 11 -10.74 -10.94 13.91
CA TYR A 11 -9.49 -10.21 13.84
C TYR A 11 -9.27 -9.28 15.04
N ARG A 12 -8.24 -9.53 15.82
CA ARG A 12 -7.83 -8.75 17.00
C ARG A 12 -8.99 -8.50 17.98
N ASN A 13 -9.48 -7.27 18.05
CA ASN A 13 -10.62 -6.90 18.90
C ASN A 13 -11.98 -6.98 18.18
N PHE A 14 -12.00 -7.37 16.91
CA PHE A 14 -13.22 -7.51 16.14
C PHE A 14 -13.68 -8.97 16.09
N LYS A 15 -14.77 -9.28 16.81
CA LYS A 15 -15.44 -10.57 16.67
C LYS A 15 -16.06 -10.69 15.29
N GLU A 16 -16.96 -9.75 14.99
CA GLU A 16 -17.59 -9.60 13.68
C GLU A 16 -18.12 -8.18 13.57
N VAL A 17 -17.73 -7.46 12.53
CA VAL A 17 -18.13 -6.08 12.30
C VAL A 17 -18.19 -5.74 10.83
N THR A 18 -19.16 -4.93 10.45
CA THR A 18 -19.21 -4.27 9.14
C THR A 18 -19.13 -2.76 9.35
N VAL A 19 -18.18 -2.12 8.70
CA VAL A 19 -18.03 -0.66 8.74
C VAL A 19 -18.31 -0.11 7.34
N ASN A 20 -19.35 0.71 7.24
CA ASN A 20 -19.67 1.42 6.01
C ASN A 20 -18.75 2.64 5.87
N LEU A 21 -18.25 2.84 4.68
CA LEU A 21 -17.31 3.90 4.34
C LEU A 21 -17.90 4.75 3.21
N ASN A 22 -17.58 6.03 3.24
CA ASN A 22 -17.95 6.97 2.20
C ASN A 22 -16.66 7.55 1.58
N LYS A 23 -16.80 8.34 0.54
CA LYS A 23 -15.69 9.03 -0.13
C LYS A 23 -14.77 9.76 0.85
N ASN A 24 -15.36 10.35 1.90
CA ASN A 24 -14.66 10.98 3.02
C ASN A 24 -15.23 10.40 4.31
N SER A 25 -14.44 9.59 5.02
CA SER A 25 -14.84 8.97 6.28
C SER A 25 -13.91 9.41 7.40
N LEU A 26 -14.50 9.75 8.55
CA LEU A 26 -13.77 10.09 9.77
C LEU A 26 -14.03 9.02 10.82
N VAL A 27 -12.98 8.37 11.30
CA VAL A 27 -13.05 7.37 12.36
C VAL A 27 -12.62 8.01 13.68
N ILE A 28 -13.56 8.18 14.59
CA ILE A 28 -13.31 8.76 15.93
C ILE A 28 -13.63 7.73 17.03
N GLY A 29 -13.04 7.90 18.18
CA GLY A 29 -13.27 7.03 19.34
C GLY A 29 -12.14 7.15 20.35
N ALA A 30 -12.34 6.60 21.55
CA ALA A 30 -11.34 6.52 22.60
C ALA A 30 -10.10 5.72 22.16
N ASN A 31 -9.04 5.75 22.95
CA ASN A 31 -7.89 4.86 22.69
C ASN A 31 -8.33 3.41 22.89
N ASP A 32 -7.69 2.50 22.19
CA ASP A 32 -7.87 1.04 22.26
C ASP A 32 -9.22 0.48 21.78
N VAL A 33 -10.13 1.31 21.24
CA VAL A 33 -11.40 0.82 20.66
C VAL A 33 -11.24 0.12 19.29
N GLY A 34 -10.01 0.05 18.75
CA GLY A 34 -9.74 -0.69 17.52
C GLY A 34 -9.56 0.17 16.26
N LYS A 35 -9.48 1.51 16.36
CA LYS A 35 -9.24 2.38 15.18
C LYS A 35 -8.02 1.95 14.37
N THR A 36 -6.92 1.69 15.05
CA THR A 36 -5.67 1.23 14.42
C THR A 36 -5.83 -0.16 13.81
N ASN A 37 -6.60 -1.05 14.46
CA ASN A 37 -6.86 -2.39 13.95
C ASN A 37 -7.72 -2.37 12.68
N LEU A 38 -8.70 -1.46 12.60
CA LEU A 38 -9.48 -1.22 11.38
C LEU A 38 -8.58 -0.78 10.21
N ILE A 39 -7.72 0.21 10.47
CA ILE A 39 -6.78 0.68 9.44
C ILE A 39 -5.80 -0.43 9.05
N HIS A 40 -5.31 -1.23 10.01
CA HIS A 40 -4.42 -2.34 9.73
C HIS A 40 -5.09 -3.42 8.88
N ALA A 41 -6.37 -3.75 9.14
CA ALA A 41 -7.15 -4.65 8.31
C ALA A 41 -7.29 -4.16 6.86
N MET A 42 -7.51 -2.86 6.66
CA MET A 42 -7.54 -2.26 5.31
C MET A 42 -6.16 -2.33 4.63
N ARG A 43 -5.09 -2.06 5.38
CA ARG A 43 -3.71 -2.11 4.88
C ARG A 43 -3.33 -3.52 4.46
N LEU A 44 -3.73 -4.52 5.19
CA LEU A 44 -3.46 -5.92 4.89
C LEU A 44 -3.95 -6.32 3.50
N LEU A 45 -5.07 -5.75 3.04
CA LEU A 45 -5.58 -5.97 1.70
C LEU A 45 -5.00 -5.00 0.65
N LEU A 46 -4.78 -3.73 0.99
CA LEU A 46 -4.57 -2.68 -0.01
C LEU A 46 -3.21 -1.98 0.05
N ASP A 47 -2.39 -2.18 1.11
CA ASP A 47 -1.11 -1.48 1.23
C ASP A 47 0.01 -2.25 0.55
N LYS A 48 0.55 -1.73 -0.54
CA LYS A 48 1.67 -2.33 -1.25
C LYS A 48 2.99 -2.35 -0.47
N GLY A 49 3.05 -1.62 0.64
CA GLY A 49 4.22 -1.62 1.53
C GLY A 49 4.29 -2.85 2.44
N PHE A 50 3.22 -3.68 2.50
CA PHE A 50 3.23 -4.93 3.24
C PHE A 50 3.99 -6.01 2.47
N SER A 51 4.88 -6.69 3.17
CA SER A 51 5.61 -7.88 2.70
C SER A 51 4.84 -9.17 2.99
N ASP A 52 5.34 -10.29 2.49
CA ASP A 52 4.74 -11.60 2.75
C ASP A 52 4.68 -11.93 4.24
N TYR A 53 5.66 -11.47 5.03
CA TYR A 53 5.66 -11.62 6.49
C TYR A 53 4.51 -10.88 7.19
N ASP A 54 4.04 -9.78 6.62
CA ASP A 54 2.93 -9.02 7.20
C ASP A 54 1.58 -9.73 6.99
N PHE A 55 1.53 -10.74 6.10
CA PHE A 55 0.32 -11.55 5.85
C PHE A 55 0.20 -12.76 6.76
N GLU A 56 1.31 -13.21 7.33
CA GLU A 56 1.29 -14.28 8.31
C GLU A 56 0.80 -13.74 9.65
N LEU A 57 -0.46 -14.00 9.96
CA LEU A 57 -1.04 -13.60 11.24
C LEU A 57 -0.46 -14.44 12.38
N ASN A 58 -0.17 -13.77 13.50
CA ASN A 58 0.20 -14.41 14.74
C ASN A 58 -1.04 -14.73 15.58
N ASP A 59 -0.89 -15.55 16.62
CA ASP A 59 -1.99 -15.87 17.54
C ASP A 59 -2.66 -14.63 18.13
N SER A 60 -1.90 -13.56 18.40
CA SER A 60 -2.42 -12.30 18.91
C SER A 60 -3.28 -11.51 17.89
N ASP A 61 -3.26 -11.88 16.63
CA ASP A 61 -4.08 -11.27 15.60
C ASP A 61 -5.46 -11.92 15.47
N PHE A 62 -5.66 -13.09 16.07
CA PHE A 62 -6.97 -13.71 16.18
C PHE A 62 -7.75 -13.11 17.35
N TYR A 63 -9.08 -13.10 17.25
CA TYR A 63 -9.95 -12.58 18.29
C TYR A 63 -9.79 -13.41 19.58
N ALA A 64 -9.32 -12.77 20.65
CA ALA A 64 -8.82 -13.46 21.84
C ALA A 64 -9.91 -13.91 22.83
N TYR A 65 -11.14 -13.41 22.71
CA TYR A 65 -12.21 -13.70 23.68
C TYR A 65 -12.98 -14.99 23.39
N GLU A 66 -12.68 -15.65 22.27
CA GLU A 66 -13.25 -16.93 21.87
C GLU A 66 -12.15 -17.77 21.19
N ASP A 67 -12.34 -19.09 21.07
CA ASP A 67 -11.43 -19.95 20.33
C ASP A 67 -11.62 -19.73 18.80
N THR A 68 -11.04 -18.64 18.33
CA THR A 68 -11.14 -18.20 16.94
C THR A 68 -10.14 -18.95 16.07
N GLN A 69 -10.64 -19.71 15.12
CA GLN A 69 -9.83 -20.50 14.19
C GLN A 69 -9.67 -19.84 12.84
N GLU A 70 -10.48 -18.80 12.54
CA GLU A 70 -10.56 -18.19 11.23
C GLU A 70 -10.64 -16.67 11.33
N VAL A 71 -9.89 -15.98 10.46
CA VAL A 71 -9.97 -14.53 10.25
C VAL A 71 -10.43 -14.28 8.83
N ILE A 72 -11.45 -13.44 8.67
CA ILE A 72 -11.91 -12.97 7.36
C ILE A 72 -11.93 -11.44 7.34
N ILE A 73 -11.28 -10.86 6.35
CA ILE A 73 -11.34 -9.43 6.07
C ILE A 73 -11.78 -9.26 4.62
N ARG A 74 -12.87 -8.53 4.39
CA ARG A 74 -13.41 -8.23 3.06
C ARG A 74 -13.52 -6.74 2.85
N ILE A 75 -13.13 -6.28 1.68
CA ILE A 75 -13.36 -4.90 1.23
C ILE A 75 -14.26 -4.94 0.02
N TYR A 76 -15.32 -4.13 0.05
CA TYR A 76 -16.32 -4.02 -1.00
C TYR A 76 -16.15 -2.70 -1.71
N PHE A 77 -16.10 -2.79 -3.03
CA PHE A 77 -16.00 -1.65 -3.92
C PHE A 77 -17.27 -1.52 -4.77
N THR A 78 -17.61 -0.26 -5.06
CA THR A 78 -18.67 0.10 -6.01
C THR A 78 -18.13 1.07 -7.05
N ASP A 79 -18.89 1.32 -8.11
CA ASP A 79 -18.49 2.20 -9.21
C ASP A 79 -17.12 1.83 -9.79
N VAL A 80 -16.90 0.56 -10.07
CA VAL A 80 -15.66 0.08 -10.71
C VAL A 80 -15.65 0.55 -12.17
N THR A 81 -15.15 1.78 -12.37
CA THR A 81 -15.06 2.46 -13.67
C THR A 81 -13.61 2.73 -14.09
N ASP A 82 -12.65 2.39 -13.23
CA ASP A 82 -11.22 2.58 -13.50
C ASP A 82 -10.75 1.62 -14.59
N GLU A 83 -10.21 2.17 -15.67
CA GLU A 83 -9.77 1.39 -16.85
C GLU A 83 -8.67 0.39 -16.51
N CYS A 84 -7.76 0.73 -15.57
CA CYS A 84 -6.72 -0.20 -15.13
C CYS A 84 -7.30 -1.40 -14.39
N VAL A 85 -8.31 -1.19 -13.55
CA VAL A 85 -8.99 -2.28 -12.84
C VAL A 85 -9.77 -3.15 -13.81
N ILE A 86 -10.53 -2.53 -14.71
CA ILE A 86 -11.34 -3.23 -15.73
C ILE A 86 -10.44 -4.11 -16.62
N ALA A 87 -9.33 -3.56 -17.12
CA ALA A 87 -8.43 -4.27 -18.02
C ALA A 87 -7.65 -5.41 -17.33
N ARG A 88 -7.31 -5.26 -16.04
CA ARG A 88 -6.44 -6.21 -15.34
C ARG A 88 -7.17 -7.21 -14.45
N MET A 89 -8.44 -6.97 -14.16
CA MET A 89 -9.28 -7.84 -13.32
C MET A 89 -10.55 -8.30 -14.06
N PRO A 90 -10.45 -8.85 -15.28
CA PRO A 90 -11.61 -9.28 -16.05
C PRO A 90 -12.39 -10.36 -15.29
N GLY A 91 -13.72 -10.21 -15.24
CA GLY A 91 -14.59 -11.17 -14.56
C GLY A 91 -14.61 -11.11 -13.04
N LYS A 92 -13.86 -10.19 -12.41
CA LYS A 92 -13.80 -10.02 -10.95
C LYS A 92 -14.76 -8.95 -10.42
N TYR A 93 -15.46 -8.27 -11.29
CA TYR A 93 -16.49 -7.26 -10.96
C TYR A 93 -17.81 -7.60 -11.64
N SER A 94 -18.91 -7.13 -11.05
CA SER A 94 -20.27 -7.32 -11.61
C SER A 94 -20.58 -6.26 -12.67
N ASP A 95 -21.64 -6.50 -13.47
CA ASP A 95 -22.13 -5.51 -14.44
C ASP A 95 -22.61 -4.21 -13.76
N ALA A 96 -22.98 -4.30 -12.48
CA ALA A 96 -23.31 -3.14 -11.65
C ALA A 96 -22.07 -2.38 -11.12
N GLY A 97 -20.85 -2.82 -11.48
CA GLY A 97 -19.60 -2.21 -11.01
C GLY A 97 -19.26 -2.52 -9.56
N GLU A 98 -19.68 -3.66 -9.04
CA GLU A 98 -19.36 -4.13 -7.70
C GLU A 98 -18.20 -5.12 -7.74
N MET A 99 -17.31 -5.05 -6.76
CA MET A 99 -16.17 -5.96 -6.60
C MET A 99 -15.86 -6.19 -5.13
N VAL A 100 -15.48 -7.41 -4.79
CA VAL A 100 -15.05 -7.79 -3.44
C VAL A 100 -13.64 -8.35 -3.48
N ILE A 101 -12.82 -7.91 -2.54
CA ILE A 101 -11.49 -8.49 -2.27
C ILE A 101 -11.51 -9.03 -0.85
N GLN A 102 -11.07 -10.26 -0.67
CA GLN A 102 -11.05 -10.94 0.62
C GLN A 102 -9.66 -11.45 0.94
N TYR A 103 -9.28 -11.28 2.20
CA TYR A 103 -8.22 -12.02 2.87
C TYR A 103 -8.88 -13.00 3.84
N LYS A 104 -8.42 -14.24 3.82
CA LYS A 104 -8.85 -15.29 4.75
C LYS A 104 -7.62 -15.97 5.32
N ALA A 105 -7.53 -16.06 6.65
CA ALA A 105 -6.52 -16.83 7.35
C ALA A 105 -7.18 -17.85 8.26
N ALA A 106 -6.63 -19.05 8.34
CA ALA A 106 -7.14 -20.12 9.19
C ALA A 106 -6.00 -20.83 9.91
N LYS A 107 -6.26 -21.24 11.16
CA LYS A 107 -5.36 -22.09 11.94
C LYS A 107 -5.56 -23.55 11.54
N GLU A 108 -4.55 -24.16 10.95
CA GLU A 108 -4.55 -25.56 10.57
C GLU A 108 -3.33 -26.27 11.17
N LYS A 109 -3.55 -27.26 12.03
CA LYS A 109 -2.48 -28.08 12.65
C LYS A 109 -1.34 -27.25 13.28
N GLY A 110 -1.69 -26.14 13.94
CA GLY A 110 -0.72 -25.25 14.61
C GLY A 110 0.04 -24.29 13.68
N LYS A 111 -0.35 -24.19 12.42
CA LYS A 111 0.14 -23.20 11.47
C LYS A 111 -1.01 -22.33 11.00
N VAL A 112 -0.69 -21.09 10.65
CA VAL A 112 -1.66 -20.16 10.04
C VAL A 112 -1.43 -20.16 8.54
N ASN A 113 -2.45 -20.60 7.79
CA ASN A 113 -2.47 -20.49 6.34
C ASN A 113 -3.33 -19.32 5.94
N TYR A 114 -2.93 -18.57 4.91
CA TYR A 114 -3.71 -17.44 4.42
C TYR A 114 -3.89 -17.49 2.91
N HIS A 115 -5.02 -16.97 2.45
CA HIS A 115 -5.40 -16.93 1.05
C HIS A 115 -6.06 -15.60 0.71
N PHE A 116 -5.87 -15.16 -0.53
CA PHE A 116 -6.53 -13.98 -1.08
C PHE A 116 -7.57 -14.40 -2.11
N TYR A 117 -8.70 -13.73 -2.09
CA TYR A 117 -9.80 -13.96 -3.05
C TYR A 117 -10.24 -12.65 -3.65
N CYS A 118 -10.78 -12.73 -4.86
CA CYS A 118 -11.39 -11.60 -5.53
C CYS A 118 -12.60 -12.08 -6.35
N GLY A 119 -13.68 -11.30 -6.36
CA GLY A 119 -14.89 -11.67 -7.08
C GLY A 119 -15.94 -10.58 -7.17
N LYS A 120 -17.06 -10.93 -7.78
CA LYS A 120 -18.20 -10.02 -8.03
C LYS A 120 -19.03 -9.76 -6.78
N SER A 121 -19.10 -10.73 -5.89
CA SER A 121 -19.84 -10.67 -4.63
C SER A 121 -19.10 -11.44 -3.54
N ASP A 122 -19.62 -11.45 -2.32
CA ASP A 122 -19.11 -12.21 -1.18
C ASP A 122 -19.62 -13.67 -1.12
N ASN A 123 -20.37 -14.11 -2.10
CA ASN A 123 -20.75 -15.51 -2.25
C ASN A 123 -19.54 -16.36 -2.60
N GLU A 124 -19.42 -17.53 -2.00
CA GLU A 124 -18.29 -18.46 -2.25
C GLU A 124 -18.14 -18.84 -3.73
N THR A 125 -19.25 -18.91 -4.47
CA THR A 125 -19.24 -19.22 -5.91
C THR A 125 -18.63 -18.10 -6.76
N ASP A 126 -18.70 -16.86 -6.30
CA ASP A 126 -18.25 -15.67 -7.03
C ASP A 126 -16.82 -15.27 -6.65
N LEU A 127 -16.34 -15.76 -5.50
CA LEU A 127 -14.99 -15.53 -5.02
C LEU A 127 -14.03 -16.54 -5.65
N THR A 128 -13.01 -16.04 -6.30
CA THR A 128 -11.94 -16.85 -6.88
C THR A 128 -10.66 -16.57 -6.13
N GLU A 129 -9.97 -17.62 -5.74
CA GLU A 129 -8.63 -17.50 -5.14
C GLU A 129 -7.64 -16.90 -6.13
N ILE A 130 -6.75 -16.06 -5.63
CA ILE A 130 -5.71 -15.40 -6.40
C ILE A 130 -4.34 -15.63 -5.75
N GLU A 131 -3.31 -15.77 -6.57
CA GLU A 131 -1.93 -15.90 -6.11
C GLU A 131 -1.41 -14.56 -5.59
N GLY A 132 -1.59 -14.32 -4.30
CA GLY A 132 -1.14 -13.11 -3.61
C GLY A 132 -1.85 -11.83 -4.05
N PRO A 133 -1.54 -10.70 -3.43
CA PRO A 133 -2.24 -9.43 -3.63
C PRO A 133 -1.62 -8.59 -4.77
N TRP A 134 -1.42 -9.16 -5.95
CA TRP A 134 -0.83 -8.50 -7.13
C TRP A 134 -1.59 -7.23 -7.57
N TYR A 135 -2.89 -7.16 -7.29
CA TYR A 135 -3.75 -6.00 -7.58
C TYR A 135 -3.33 -4.72 -6.85
N ARG A 136 -2.53 -4.81 -5.80
CA ARG A 136 -2.01 -3.64 -5.07
C ARG A 136 -1.12 -2.74 -5.91
N ARG A 137 -0.68 -3.19 -7.08
CA ARG A 137 0.11 -2.37 -8.00
C ARG A 137 -0.69 -1.18 -8.54
N PHE A 138 -2.00 -1.34 -8.69
CA PHE A 138 -2.92 -0.32 -9.20
C PHE A 138 -4.06 0.02 -8.23
N LEU A 139 -4.44 -0.89 -7.36
CA LEU A 139 -5.42 -0.69 -6.30
C LEU A 139 -4.68 -0.61 -4.95
N ASN A 140 -4.25 0.59 -4.59
CA ASN A 140 -3.35 0.77 -3.45
C ASN A 140 -3.84 1.82 -2.47
N LEU A 141 -3.81 1.48 -1.18
CA LEU A 141 -4.05 2.39 -0.07
C LEU A 141 -2.71 2.99 0.38
N LYS A 142 -2.64 4.32 0.39
CA LYS A 142 -1.50 5.03 0.96
C LYS A 142 -1.78 5.35 2.42
N TYR A 143 -1.06 4.70 3.32
CA TYR A 143 -1.13 4.96 4.75
C TYR A 143 -0.12 6.01 5.16
N ILE A 144 -0.60 7.07 5.81
CA ILE A 144 0.24 8.09 6.43
C ILE A 144 0.25 7.82 7.93
N SER A 145 1.42 7.42 8.44
CA SER A 145 1.60 7.12 9.86
C SER A 145 1.37 8.37 10.73
N SER A 146 0.78 8.17 11.91
CA SER A 146 0.63 9.20 12.93
C SER A 146 1.97 9.63 13.56
N ARG A 147 3.02 8.82 13.41
CA ARG A 147 4.39 9.26 13.71
C ARG A 147 4.71 10.35 12.70
N ARG A 148 4.94 11.56 13.19
CA ARG A 148 5.10 12.82 12.43
C ARG A 148 6.32 12.87 11.51
N ASP A 149 6.68 11.78 10.84
CA ASP A 149 7.70 11.77 9.78
C ASP A 149 7.07 12.13 8.42
N PHE A 150 6.37 13.26 8.42
CA PHE A 150 5.77 13.83 7.21
C PHE A 150 6.85 14.17 6.17
N TRP A 151 8.01 14.62 6.62
CA TRP A 151 9.15 14.95 5.76
C TRP A 151 9.75 13.71 5.11
N GLY A 152 9.93 12.61 5.87
CA GLY A 152 10.39 11.34 5.30
C GLY A 152 9.43 10.79 4.26
N TYR A 153 8.11 10.90 4.49
CA TYR A 153 7.10 10.49 3.50
C TYR A 153 7.16 11.35 2.23
N ILE A 154 7.24 12.68 2.36
CA ILE A 154 7.35 13.60 1.21
C ILE A 154 8.63 13.31 0.42
N ASN A 155 9.76 13.18 1.09
CA ASN A 155 11.04 12.92 0.44
C ASN A 155 11.04 11.58 -0.28
N LYS A 156 10.50 10.52 0.33
CA LYS A 156 10.36 9.21 -0.32
C LYS A 156 9.46 9.28 -1.56
N SER A 157 8.32 9.98 -1.46
CA SER A 157 7.41 10.15 -2.60
C SER A 157 8.02 11.01 -3.71
N LYS A 158 8.75 12.07 -3.35
CA LYS A 158 9.50 12.92 -4.28
C LYS A 158 10.56 12.11 -5.03
N ASN A 159 11.38 11.34 -4.31
CA ASN A 159 12.43 10.52 -4.91
C ASN A 159 11.86 9.45 -5.85
N MET A 160 10.74 8.82 -5.46
CA MET A 160 10.05 7.87 -6.33
C MET A 160 9.57 8.52 -7.63
N LEU A 161 8.97 9.72 -7.56
CA LEU A 161 8.53 10.45 -8.75
C LEU A 161 9.71 10.91 -9.61
N LEU A 162 10.81 11.34 -8.99
CA LEU A 162 12.03 11.72 -9.71
C LEU A 162 12.65 10.52 -10.42
N ASN A 163 12.70 9.35 -9.79
CA ASN A 163 13.21 8.14 -10.43
C ASN A 163 12.30 7.69 -11.59
N GLN A 164 10.98 7.70 -11.41
CA GLN A 164 10.04 7.44 -12.52
C GLN A 164 10.20 8.43 -13.68
N ALA A 165 10.45 9.71 -13.37
CA ALA A 165 10.71 10.72 -14.40
C ALA A 165 12.04 10.49 -15.11
N LYS A 166 13.08 10.01 -14.40
CA LYS A 166 14.37 9.62 -15.00
C LYS A 166 14.23 8.42 -15.92
N ASP A 167 13.54 7.37 -15.47
CA ASP A 167 13.34 6.13 -16.24
C ASP A 167 12.55 6.34 -17.55
N ASN A 168 11.74 7.41 -17.62
CA ASN A 168 10.96 7.77 -18.80
C ASN A 168 11.65 8.80 -19.72
N ARG A 169 12.91 9.18 -19.43
CA ARG A 169 13.67 10.12 -20.30
C ARG A 169 14.36 9.38 -21.45
N GLU A 170 14.42 10.03 -22.59
CA GLU A 170 15.21 9.56 -23.72
C GLU A 170 16.70 9.63 -23.40
N SER A 171 17.47 8.67 -23.90
CA SER A 171 18.91 8.55 -23.61
C SER A 171 19.71 9.81 -23.95
N GLU A 172 19.32 10.52 -25.01
CA GLU A 172 19.95 11.78 -25.41
C GLU A 172 19.80 12.91 -24.38
N ILE A 173 18.66 12.95 -23.68
CA ILE A 173 18.40 13.95 -22.63
C ILE A 173 19.23 13.63 -21.38
N ILE A 174 19.41 12.36 -21.08
CA ILE A 174 20.23 11.91 -19.94
C ILE A 174 21.69 12.28 -20.17
N GLU A 175 22.25 12.05 -21.39
CA GLU A 175 23.62 12.42 -21.72
C GLU A 175 23.83 13.96 -21.68
N GLN A 176 22.86 14.73 -22.10
CA GLN A 176 22.92 16.20 -22.02
C GLN A 176 22.87 16.71 -20.57
N ASP A 177 22.04 16.11 -19.72
CA ASP A 177 21.96 16.46 -18.31
C ASP A 177 23.26 16.08 -17.57
N ASP A 178 23.86 14.92 -17.86
CA ASP A 178 25.13 14.50 -17.28
C ASP A 178 26.30 15.41 -17.69
N ALA A 179 26.35 15.82 -18.97
CA ALA A 179 27.34 16.77 -19.45
C ALA A 179 27.19 18.16 -18.79
N LEU A 180 25.95 18.62 -18.60
CA LEU A 180 25.66 19.87 -17.89
C LEU A 180 26.03 19.80 -16.41
N TYR A 181 25.82 18.63 -15.79
CA TYR A 181 26.19 18.38 -14.40
C TYR A 181 27.72 18.42 -14.20
N ASP A 182 28.47 17.83 -15.12
CA ASP A 182 29.94 17.84 -15.08
C ASP A 182 30.49 19.28 -15.27
N ASP A 183 29.92 20.06 -16.18
CA ASP A 183 30.31 21.46 -16.40
C ASP A 183 30.03 22.32 -15.14
N ILE A 184 28.89 22.13 -14.49
CA ILE A 184 28.54 22.81 -13.23
C ILE A 184 29.48 22.37 -12.11
N ALA A 185 29.79 21.08 -12.00
CA ALA A 185 30.70 20.55 -10.99
C ALA A 185 32.13 21.09 -11.14
N GLU A 186 32.62 21.22 -12.38
CA GLU A 186 33.93 21.86 -12.67
C GLU A 186 33.94 23.34 -12.28
N LYS A 187 32.89 24.07 -12.63
CA LYS A 187 32.75 25.51 -12.27
C LYS A 187 32.68 25.71 -10.75
N LEU A 188 31.99 24.86 -10.03
CA LEU A 188 31.93 24.88 -8.56
C LEU A 188 33.30 24.55 -7.94
N GLN A 189 34.06 23.58 -8.46
CA GLN A 189 35.41 23.28 -8.01
C GLN A 189 36.38 24.45 -8.27
N TYR A 190 36.19 25.20 -9.35
CA TYR A 190 36.99 26.37 -9.62
C TYR A 190 36.72 27.51 -8.64
N VAL A 191 35.44 27.69 -8.22
CA VAL A 191 35.04 28.65 -7.18
C VAL A 191 35.59 28.25 -5.81
N ASP A 192 35.60 26.95 -5.48
CA ASP A 192 36.11 26.43 -4.21
C ASP A 192 37.62 26.60 -4.08
N LYS A 193 38.38 26.43 -5.18
CA LYS A 193 39.81 26.70 -5.19
C LYS A 193 40.16 28.17 -5.00
N LYS A 194 39.25 29.09 -5.36
CA LYS A 194 39.41 30.53 -5.16
C LYS A 194 38.95 31.04 -3.79
N ASN A 195 37.97 30.39 -3.19
CA ASN A 195 37.40 30.74 -1.89
C ASN A 195 37.58 29.59 -0.92
N SER A 196 38.69 29.56 -0.17
CA SER A 196 39.07 28.51 0.79
C SER A 196 38.12 28.33 2.00
N ARG A 197 36.83 28.64 1.85
CA ARG A 197 35.83 28.57 2.94
C ARG A 197 34.55 27.80 2.62
N VAL A 198 34.40 27.24 1.41
CA VAL A 198 33.20 26.44 1.07
C VAL A 198 33.66 25.06 0.60
N VAL A 199 33.59 24.07 1.48
CA VAL A 199 33.83 22.66 1.15
C VAL A 199 32.53 22.09 0.60
N VAL A 200 32.42 21.90 -0.71
CA VAL A 200 31.35 21.10 -1.33
C VAL A 200 31.84 19.66 -1.42
N CYS A 201 31.30 18.81 -0.56
CA CYS A 201 31.68 17.41 -0.51
C CYS A 201 31.01 16.65 -1.68
N LYS A 202 31.82 16.18 -2.67
CA LYS A 202 31.35 15.33 -3.78
C LYS A 202 30.65 14.04 -3.30
N GLU A 203 30.90 13.60 -2.08
CA GLU A 203 30.34 12.36 -1.50
C GLU A 203 28.88 12.51 -1.08
N CYS A 204 28.42 13.73 -0.80
CA CYS A 204 27.02 13.95 -0.40
C CYS A 204 25.99 13.74 -1.53
N TYR A 205 26.43 13.75 -2.79
CA TYR A 205 25.57 13.54 -3.95
C TYR A 205 25.53 12.09 -4.45
N ARG A 206 26.55 11.27 -4.11
CA ARG A 206 26.60 9.85 -4.51
C ARG A 206 26.01 8.90 -3.47
N SER A 207 25.77 9.34 -2.25
CA SER A 207 25.17 8.51 -1.18
C SER A 207 23.64 8.58 -1.13
N SER A 208 23.01 9.10 -2.17
CA SER A 208 21.55 9.07 -2.36
C SER A 208 21.14 8.19 -3.57
N GLU A 209 22.01 7.29 -3.98
CA GLU A 209 21.67 6.14 -4.83
C GLU A 209 21.15 4.96 -4.01
#